data_956e41857463ecb976f89ba4deb8c1ba
#
_entry.id   956e41857463ecb976f89ba4deb8c1ba
#
_cell.length_a   1.000
_cell.length_b   1.000
_cell.length_c   1.000
_cell.angle_alpha   90.00
_cell.angle_beta   90.00
_cell.angle_gamma   90.00
#
_symmetry.space_group_name_H-M   'P 1'
#
loop_
_entity.id
_entity.type
_entity.pdbx_description
1 polymer ?
#
loop_
_entity_poly.entity_id
_entity_poly.type
_entity_poly.pdbx_seq_one_letter_code
_entity_poly.pdbx_strand_id
1 'polypeptide(L)'
;MAGLGMIFEETYLPVFLSTTNTPFWVPQVGPVHARLKSLYSRTGIRGKEILSKHGQKLGNPENHGCSSPPLPGLDQLHAVLIATPDDRHFHLAKEALLARKHVLIEKPSVLSLQELDELEALARKNGCLARVVYHKLLDPDHKRLRTLVHDGIMRSVRSGYATLLEPKQISTKQFSEWIHGRNPGTYVAVHYIKLIDFTFGASSGSKWALKRVGATGQRGIAGPANGKTWDSVQLRVEYAYPDGREAAFDIHTSWVNPDCFPGYVDQEVQFRFENAIWLAHQRKRGVELSIEGMTPLLIKETPNHHYNSELLDPWNQRSRQGYGLEVIRRFFGDIAFLNHGGHDSERDARLTILRSQEWCDLSGDRNTVAIVQAMEGILQAHANGSPGGVVTVNGKAGGLVLCLPGDPVRKVLYNGKV
;
A
#
# COMPACT_ATOMS: atom_id res chain seq x y z
N MET A 1 5.53 16.68 -2.65
CA MET A 1 4.41 15.79 -2.27
C MET A 1 3.27 15.97 -3.25
N ALA A 2 2.92 14.96 -4.00
CA ALA A 2 1.81 14.97 -4.96
C ALA A 2 0.61 14.19 -4.36
N GLY A 3 -0.54 14.86 -4.29
CA GLY A 3 -1.74 14.39 -3.60
C GLY A 3 -1.79 14.82 -2.14
N LEU A 4 -2.82 15.59 -1.78
CA LEU A 4 -2.99 16.20 -0.46
C LEU A 4 -4.33 15.76 0.16
N GLY A 5 -4.69 14.49 -0.05
CA GLY A 5 -5.90 13.88 0.49
C GLY A 5 -5.75 13.40 1.94
N MET A 6 -6.70 12.58 2.38
CA MET A 6 -6.78 12.01 3.73
C MET A 6 -5.44 11.38 4.18
N ILE A 7 -4.84 10.52 3.37
CA ILE A 7 -3.59 9.83 3.74
C ILE A 7 -2.42 10.81 3.94
N PHE A 8 -2.40 11.92 3.19
CA PHE A 8 -1.42 12.99 3.42
C PHE A 8 -1.60 13.59 4.82
N GLU A 9 -2.81 13.97 5.18
CA GLU A 9 -3.10 14.62 6.47
C GLU A 9 -2.86 13.69 7.65
N GLU A 10 -3.24 12.42 7.52
CA GLU A 10 -3.14 11.44 8.60
C GLU A 10 -1.74 10.84 8.78
N THR A 11 -0.94 10.77 7.71
CA THR A 11 0.31 10.02 7.73
C THR A 11 1.53 10.85 7.32
N TYR A 12 1.50 11.53 6.18
CA TYR A 12 2.67 12.27 5.68
C TYR A 12 2.89 13.60 6.41
N LEU A 13 1.83 14.37 6.59
CA LEU A 13 1.91 15.66 7.28
C LEU A 13 2.50 15.53 8.69
N PRO A 14 2.07 14.56 9.53
CA PRO A 14 2.72 14.32 10.84
C PRO A 14 4.20 14.01 10.76
N VAL A 15 4.64 13.27 9.74
CA VAL A 15 6.09 13.02 9.55
C VAL A 15 6.82 14.31 9.25
N PHE A 16 6.34 15.09 8.29
CA PHE A 16 6.98 16.37 7.95
C PHE A 16 6.99 17.35 9.13
N LEU A 17 5.89 17.47 9.86
CA LEU A 17 5.82 18.32 11.05
C LEU A 17 6.81 17.90 12.13
N SER A 18 7.09 16.60 12.25
CA SER A 18 8.05 16.09 13.25
C SER A 18 9.49 16.17 12.76
N THR A 19 9.76 16.07 11.47
CA THR A 19 11.13 15.93 10.92
C THR A 19 11.71 17.20 10.34
N THR A 20 10.90 18.24 10.10
CA THR A 20 11.40 19.50 9.53
C THR A 20 12.40 20.20 10.46
N ASN A 21 12.10 20.25 11.75
CA ASN A 21 12.94 20.94 12.73
C ASN A 21 13.73 19.99 13.64
N THR A 22 13.30 18.71 13.74
CA THR A 22 13.95 17.72 14.59
C THR A 22 14.46 16.58 13.70
N PRO A 23 15.78 16.32 13.68
CA PRO A 23 16.31 15.23 12.89
C PRO A 23 15.88 13.88 13.46
N PHE A 24 15.72 12.89 12.60
CA PHE A 24 15.66 11.51 13.02
C PHE A 24 16.99 10.80 12.76
N TRP A 25 17.31 9.82 13.58
CA TRP A 25 18.58 9.11 13.50
C TRP A 25 18.51 7.99 12.46
N VAL A 26 19.49 7.96 11.57
CA VAL A 26 19.69 6.86 10.61
C VAL A 26 21.01 6.18 10.95
N PRO A 27 21.02 4.86 11.22
CA PRO A 27 22.27 4.12 11.43
C PRO A 27 23.26 4.35 10.29
N GLN A 28 24.54 4.48 10.62
CA GLN A 28 25.65 4.71 9.67
C GLN A 28 25.65 6.09 8.97
N VAL A 29 24.60 6.90 9.10
CA VAL A 29 24.49 8.24 8.50
C VAL A 29 24.50 9.32 9.57
N GLY A 30 23.80 9.10 10.67
CA GLY A 30 23.61 10.11 11.73
C GLY A 30 22.24 10.80 11.62
N PRO A 31 22.15 12.08 12.07
CA PRO A 31 20.91 12.85 12.05
C PRO A 31 20.50 13.25 10.62
N VAL A 32 19.23 12.98 10.26
CA VAL A 32 18.64 13.28 8.96
C VAL A 32 17.44 14.21 9.13
N HIS A 33 17.38 15.26 8.31
CA HIS A 33 16.25 16.16 8.19
C HIS A 33 15.49 15.91 6.89
N ALA A 34 14.19 15.65 6.98
CA ALA A 34 13.30 15.60 5.81
C ALA A 34 12.55 16.94 5.69
N ARG A 35 12.71 17.62 4.58
CA ARG A 35 12.07 18.91 4.32
C ARG A 35 11.08 18.81 3.17
N LEU A 36 9.85 19.25 3.41
CA LEU A 36 8.83 19.40 2.39
C LEU A 36 9.11 20.68 1.58
N LYS A 37 9.40 20.54 0.29
CA LYS A 37 9.73 21.68 -0.59
C LYS A 37 8.56 22.12 -1.43
N SER A 38 7.73 21.17 -1.91
CA SER A 38 6.65 21.48 -2.83
C SER A 38 5.43 20.62 -2.55
N LEU A 39 4.26 21.23 -2.67
CA LEU A 39 2.93 20.63 -2.58
C LEU A 39 2.27 20.70 -3.95
N TYR A 40 1.78 19.55 -4.46
CA TYR A 40 1.08 19.46 -5.74
C TYR A 40 -0.33 18.92 -5.52
N SER A 41 -1.32 19.71 -5.92
CA SER A 41 -2.73 19.32 -5.90
C SER A 41 -3.47 19.89 -7.10
N ARG A 42 -4.54 19.25 -7.54
CA ARG A 42 -5.26 19.59 -8.79
C ARG A 42 -5.55 21.09 -8.96
N THR A 43 -5.93 21.77 -7.91
CA THR A 43 -6.32 23.20 -7.93
C THR A 43 -5.43 24.10 -7.07
N GLY A 44 -4.52 23.54 -6.26
CA GLY A 44 -3.74 24.28 -5.28
C GLY A 44 -4.53 24.70 -4.02
N ILE A 45 -5.84 24.52 -3.97
CA ILE A 45 -6.68 24.99 -2.83
C ILE A 45 -6.28 24.28 -1.54
N ARG A 46 -6.20 22.94 -1.55
CA ARG A 46 -5.78 22.16 -0.36
C ARG A 46 -4.37 22.53 0.10
N GLY A 47 -3.47 22.81 -0.83
CA GLY A 47 -2.13 23.29 -0.49
C GLY A 47 -2.18 24.64 0.25
N LYS A 48 -3.02 25.57 -0.17
CA LYS A 48 -3.22 26.86 0.53
C LYS A 48 -3.76 26.66 1.94
N GLU A 49 -4.73 25.76 2.13
CA GLU A 49 -5.29 25.41 3.44
C GLU A 49 -4.24 24.83 4.38
N ILE A 50 -3.39 23.93 3.88
CA ILE A 50 -2.28 23.34 4.64
C ILE A 50 -1.28 24.42 5.04
N LEU A 51 -0.90 25.28 4.10
CA LEU A 51 0.05 26.35 4.36
C LEU A 51 -0.49 27.38 5.36
N SER A 52 -1.77 27.72 5.32
CA SER A 52 -2.40 28.61 6.30
C SER A 52 -2.33 28.07 7.72
N LYS A 53 -2.44 26.75 7.90
CA LYS A 53 -2.43 26.08 9.21
C LYS A 53 -1.02 25.70 9.67
N HIS A 54 -0.15 25.30 8.77
CA HIS A 54 1.12 24.63 9.08
C HIS A 54 2.33 25.18 8.34
N GLY A 55 2.18 26.20 7.48
CA GLY A 55 3.22 26.68 6.58
C GLY A 55 4.53 26.99 7.29
N GLN A 56 4.51 27.78 8.36
CA GLN A 56 5.70 28.12 9.12
C GLN A 56 6.41 26.87 9.70
N LYS A 57 5.65 25.91 10.24
CA LYS A 57 6.20 24.66 10.80
C LYS A 57 6.79 23.74 9.72
N LEU A 58 6.28 23.84 8.48
CA LEU A 58 6.74 23.06 7.33
C LEU A 58 7.88 23.73 6.57
N GLY A 59 8.28 24.95 6.96
CA GLY A 59 9.29 25.74 6.25
C GLY A 59 8.78 26.41 4.98
N ASN A 60 7.47 26.69 4.90
CA ASN A 60 6.78 27.38 3.80
C ASN A 60 7.06 26.74 2.43
N PRO A 61 6.67 25.47 2.20
CA PRO A 61 6.84 24.84 0.89
C PRO A 61 6.04 25.54 -0.20
N GLU A 62 6.51 25.46 -1.43
CA GLU A 62 5.79 25.97 -2.60
C GLU A 62 4.49 25.21 -2.83
N ASN A 63 3.45 25.91 -3.29
CA ASN A 63 2.16 25.32 -3.58
C ASN A 63 1.82 25.44 -5.07
N HIS A 64 1.63 24.30 -5.71
CA HIS A 64 1.34 24.22 -7.14
C HIS A 64 -0.06 23.70 -7.41
N GLY A 65 -0.79 24.40 -8.27
CA GLY A 65 -2.13 24.02 -8.74
C GLY A 65 -2.09 22.98 -9.88
N CYS A 66 -1.26 21.95 -9.75
CA CYS A 66 -1.16 20.86 -10.69
C CYS A 66 -0.98 19.52 -9.95
N SER A 67 -1.51 18.43 -10.48
CA SER A 67 -1.33 17.09 -9.95
C SER A 67 -1.09 16.06 -11.07
N SER A 68 -0.64 16.54 -12.22
CA SER A 68 -0.26 15.76 -13.39
C SER A 68 0.96 16.41 -14.06
N PRO A 69 1.74 15.63 -14.80
CA PRO A 69 2.92 16.14 -15.51
C PRO A 69 2.60 17.32 -16.44
N PRO A 70 3.52 18.28 -16.59
CA PRO A 70 4.81 18.39 -15.88
C PRO A 70 4.68 18.96 -14.48
N LEU A 71 5.48 18.43 -13.53
CA LEU A 71 5.55 18.95 -12.17
C LEU A 71 6.61 20.05 -12.07
N PRO A 72 6.25 21.29 -11.70
CA PRO A 72 7.23 22.38 -11.56
C PRO A 72 8.27 22.11 -10.47
N GLY A 73 9.50 22.59 -10.65
CA GLY A 73 10.54 22.60 -9.61
C GLY A 73 11.14 21.24 -9.26
N LEU A 74 10.98 20.22 -10.10
CA LEU A 74 11.55 18.88 -9.84
C LEU A 74 13.07 18.88 -9.69
N ASP A 75 13.77 19.76 -10.38
CA ASP A 75 15.23 19.90 -10.32
C ASP A 75 15.74 20.14 -8.89
N GLN A 76 14.98 20.85 -8.07
CA GLN A 76 15.33 21.17 -6.69
C GLN A 76 15.02 20.06 -5.67
N LEU A 77 14.43 18.95 -6.10
CA LEU A 77 13.97 17.88 -5.23
C LEU A 77 14.94 16.69 -5.25
N HIS A 78 15.02 15.96 -4.13
CA HIS A 78 15.66 14.64 -4.08
C HIS A 78 14.67 13.52 -4.38
N ALA A 79 13.41 13.70 -3.99
CA ALA A 79 12.38 12.69 -4.12
C ALA A 79 10.99 13.29 -4.34
N VAL A 80 10.11 12.50 -4.94
CA VAL A 80 8.68 12.77 -5.08
C VAL A 80 7.89 11.70 -4.32
N LEU A 81 7.01 12.14 -3.43
CA LEU A 81 6.08 11.27 -2.72
C LEU A 81 4.71 11.41 -3.39
N ILE A 82 4.10 10.28 -3.77
CA ILE A 82 2.90 10.22 -4.61
C ILE A 82 1.78 9.55 -3.83
N ALA A 83 0.74 10.33 -3.49
CA ALA A 83 -0.46 9.88 -2.78
C ALA A 83 -1.72 10.43 -3.47
N THR A 84 -1.73 10.37 -4.78
CA THR A 84 -2.86 10.68 -5.65
C THR A 84 -3.78 9.46 -5.77
N PRO A 85 -4.94 9.55 -6.45
CA PRO A 85 -5.67 8.37 -6.90
C PRO A 85 -4.76 7.43 -7.72
N ASP A 86 -4.99 6.13 -7.59
CA ASP A 86 -4.14 5.04 -8.10
C ASP A 86 -3.87 5.09 -9.62
N ASP A 87 -4.85 5.54 -10.42
CA ASP A 87 -4.71 5.72 -11.88
C ASP A 87 -3.74 6.83 -12.30
N ARG A 88 -3.25 7.62 -11.36
CA ARG A 88 -2.29 8.72 -11.61
C ARG A 88 -0.88 8.40 -11.15
N HIS A 89 -0.70 7.31 -10.40
CA HIS A 89 0.60 6.93 -9.85
C HIS A 89 1.65 6.75 -10.93
N PHE A 90 1.32 6.01 -11.99
CA PHE A 90 2.25 5.73 -13.09
C PHE A 90 2.84 6.98 -13.72
N HIS A 91 2.00 7.93 -14.14
CA HIS A 91 2.47 9.12 -14.86
C HIS A 91 3.37 10.02 -13.99
N LEU A 92 3.02 10.19 -12.72
CA LEU A 92 3.80 10.99 -11.79
C LEU A 92 5.13 10.31 -11.42
N ALA A 93 5.11 8.99 -11.20
CA ALA A 93 6.32 8.22 -10.91
C ALA A 93 7.27 8.20 -12.13
N LYS A 94 6.73 8.02 -13.33
CA LYS A 94 7.50 8.04 -14.58
C LYS A 94 8.21 9.37 -14.76
N GLU A 95 7.51 10.49 -14.59
CA GLU A 95 8.11 11.83 -14.71
C GLU A 95 9.24 12.04 -13.67
N ALA A 96 8.98 11.71 -12.40
CA ALA A 96 9.96 11.85 -11.36
C ALA A 96 11.21 11.00 -11.63
N LEU A 97 11.03 9.75 -12.07
CA LEU A 97 12.14 8.86 -12.42
C LEU A 97 12.92 9.34 -13.64
N LEU A 98 12.25 9.88 -14.67
CA LEU A 98 12.91 10.52 -15.81
C LEU A 98 13.74 11.72 -15.40
N ALA A 99 13.26 12.51 -14.43
CA ALA A 99 13.99 13.62 -13.81
C ALA A 99 15.06 13.16 -12.79
N ARG A 100 15.35 11.84 -12.70
CA ARG A 100 16.31 11.23 -11.76
C ARG A 100 15.98 11.49 -10.28
N LYS A 101 14.70 11.55 -9.93
CA LYS A 101 14.24 11.69 -8.55
C LYS A 101 13.82 10.33 -7.99
N HIS A 102 14.12 10.10 -6.71
CA HIS A 102 13.59 8.95 -5.99
C HIS A 102 12.08 9.07 -5.85
N VAL A 103 11.35 7.94 -5.79
CA VAL A 103 9.89 7.96 -5.64
C VAL A 103 9.43 7.08 -4.49
N LEU A 104 8.44 7.58 -3.75
CA LEU A 104 7.64 6.81 -2.81
C LEU A 104 6.19 6.87 -3.29
N ILE A 105 5.62 5.73 -3.65
CA ILE A 105 4.31 5.63 -4.28
C ILE A 105 3.33 4.98 -3.29
N GLU A 106 2.14 5.56 -3.11
CA GLU A 106 1.07 4.88 -2.39
C GLU A 106 0.63 3.61 -3.11
N LYS A 107 0.07 2.70 -2.33
CA LYS A 107 -0.44 1.42 -2.85
C LYS A 107 -1.83 1.59 -3.52
N PRO A 108 -2.13 0.80 -4.56
CA PRO A 108 -1.18 -0.02 -5.34
C PRO A 108 -0.18 0.86 -6.08
N SER A 109 1.03 0.34 -6.32
CA SER A 109 2.06 1.12 -7.02
C SER A 109 1.59 1.55 -8.40
N VAL A 110 1.05 0.61 -9.16
CA VAL A 110 0.44 0.78 -10.48
C VAL A 110 -0.67 -0.26 -10.67
N LEU A 111 -1.42 -0.16 -11.78
CA LEU A 111 -2.57 -1.03 -12.06
C LEU A 111 -2.27 -2.14 -13.09
N SER A 112 -1.10 -2.13 -13.71
CA SER A 112 -0.71 -3.12 -14.71
C SER A 112 0.78 -3.48 -14.61
N LEU A 113 1.10 -4.70 -15.03
CA LEU A 113 2.48 -5.18 -15.12
C LEU A 113 3.30 -4.43 -16.18
N GLN A 114 2.66 -3.94 -17.23
CA GLN A 114 3.31 -3.12 -18.25
C GLN A 114 3.82 -1.80 -17.65
N GLU A 115 3.00 -1.14 -16.83
CA GLU A 115 3.39 0.07 -16.13
C GLU A 115 4.50 -0.21 -15.11
N LEU A 116 4.42 -1.33 -14.39
CA LEU A 116 5.44 -1.77 -13.45
C LEU A 116 6.79 -1.97 -14.14
N ASP A 117 6.80 -2.72 -15.25
CA ASP A 117 8.01 -2.99 -16.05
C ASP A 117 8.70 -1.69 -16.50
N GLU A 118 7.91 -0.72 -16.94
CA GLU A 118 8.44 0.57 -17.38
C GLU A 118 9.06 1.36 -16.22
N LEU A 119 8.36 1.43 -15.07
CA LEU A 119 8.89 2.14 -13.89
C LEU A 119 10.14 1.47 -13.32
N GLU A 120 10.18 0.12 -13.26
CA GLU A 120 11.37 -0.62 -12.85
C GLU A 120 12.57 -0.34 -13.77
N ALA A 121 12.36 -0.37 -15.08
CA ALA A 121 13.41 -0.07 -16.06
C ALA A 121 13.94 1.35 -15.89
N LEU A 122 13.06 2.34 -15.71
CA LEU A 122 13.44 3.73 -15.48
C LEU A 122 14.19 3.91 -14.16
N ALA A 123 13.72 3.31 -13.07
CA ALA A 123 14.39 3.38 -11.78
C ALA A 123 15.79 2.78 -11.82
N ARG A 124 15.97 1.64 -12.52
CA ARG A 124 17.29 1.01 -12.72
C ARG A 124 18.19 1.87 -13.58
N LYS A 125 17.72 2.33 -14.75
CA LYS A 125 18.47 3.16 -15.69
C LYS A 125 18.99 4.44 -15.04
N ASN A 126 18.19 5.08 -14.20
CA ASN A 126 18.49 6.38 -13.62
C ASN A 126 19.09 6.31 -12.22
N GLY A 127 19.39 5.10 -11.68
CA GLY A 127 19.96 4.93 -10.35
C GLY A 127 19.07 5.45 -9.23
N CYS A 128 17.72 5.34 -9.39
CA CYS A 128 16.75 5.83 -8.43
C CYS A 128 16.20 4.74 -7.54
N LEU A 129 15.84 5.07 -6.30
CA LEU A 129 14.97 4.26 -5.46
C LEU A 129 13.52 4.50 -5.88
N ALA A 130 12.77 3.41 -6.06
CA ALA A 130 11.34 3.42 -6.27
C ALA A 130 10.70 2.49 -5.22
N ARG A 131 9.98 3.08 -4.27
CA ARG A 131 9.42 2.40 -3.11
C ARG A 131 7.90 2.50 -3.12
N VAL A 132 7.25 1.48 -2.56
CA VAL A 132 5.79 1.41 -2.41
C VAL A 132 5.43 1.41 -0.93
N VAL A 133 4.36 2.10 -0.58
CA VAL A 133 3.92 2.23 0.81
C VAL A 133 3.05 1.05 1.22
N TYR A 134 3.61 0.16 2.05
CA TYR A 134 2.91 -0.97 2.65
C TYR A 134 3.00 -0.93 4.17
N HIS A 135 2.22 -0.07 4.81
CA HIS A 135 2.21 0.13 6.26
C HIS A 135 2.07 -1.18 7.05
N LYS A 136 1.21 -2.08 6.58
CA LYS A 136 0.90 -3.33 7.30
C LYS A 136 2.11 -4.26 7.46
N LEU A 137 3.12 -4.16 6.62
CA LEU A 137 4.35 -4.94 6.79
C LEU A 137 5.16 -4.52 8.02
N LEU A 138 4.93 -3.30 8.52
CA LEU A 138 5.58 -2.75 9.69
C LEU A 138 4.73 -2.83 10.96
N ASP A 139 3.48 -3.29 10.84
CA ASP A 139 2.62 -3.59 12.00
C ASP A 139 3.31 -4.62 12.92
N PRO A 140 3.43 -4.35 14.23
CA PRO A 140 4.12 -5.24 15.16
C PRO A 140 3.64 -6.69 15.14
N ASP A 141 2.34 -6.93 14.99
CA ASP A 141 1.81 -8.30 14.92
C ASP A 141 2.26 -8.99 13.62
N HIS A 142 2.23 -8.29 12.49
CA HIS A 142 2.68 -8.85 11.23
C HIS A 142 4.21 -9.05 11.20
N LYS A 143 4.98 -8.18 11.85
CA LYS A 143 6.41 -8.41 12.07
C LYS A 143 6.63 -9.68 12.90
N ARG A 144 5.85 -9.89 13.96
CA ARG A 144 5.91 -11.11 14.79
C ARG A 144 5.59 -12.35 14.00
N LEU A 145 4.51 -12.33 13.20
CA LEU A 145 4.16 -13.40 12.28
C LEU A 145 5.35 -13.76 11.37
N ARG A 146 5.90 -12.75 10.69
CA ARG A 146 7.02 -12.94 9.77
C ARG A 146 8.26 -13.50 10.47
N THR A 147 8.56 -13.06 11.68
CA THR A 147 9.67 -13.60 12.49
C THR A 147 9.49 -15.10 12.73
N LEU A 148 8.31 -15.53 13.18
CA LEU A 148 8.03 -16.94 13.46
C LEU A 148 8.10 -17.83 12.21
N VAL A 149 7.70 -17.30 11.07
CA VAL A 149 7.80 -17.97 9.78
C VAL A 149 9.27 -18.04 9.29
N HIS A 150 10.00 -16.93 9.37
CA HIS A 150 11.41 -16.85 8.99
C HIS A 150 12.29 -17.80 9.82
N ASP A 151 12.04 -17.87 11.12
CA ASP A 151 12.78 -18.73 12.05
C ASP A 151 12.38 -20.22 11.93
N GLY A 152 11.45 -20.56 11.02
CA GLY A 152 10.99 -21.93 10.79
C GLY A 152 10.11 -22.50 11.91
N ILE A 153 9.70 -21.68 12.86
CA ILE A 153 8.80 -22.09 13.97
C ILE A 153 7.41 -22.42 13.42
N MET A 154 6.90 -21.57 12.52
CA MET A 154 5.65 -21.80 11.78
C MET A 154 6.00 -22.27 10.36
N ARG A 155 5.62 -23.51 10.03
CA ARG A 155 6.05 -24.17 8.78
C ARG A 155 4.93 -24.23 7.77
N SER A 156 5.26 -23.96 6.51
CA SER A 156 4.41 -24.16 5.33
C SER A 156 2.96 -23.75 5.52
N VAL A 157 2.66 -22.48 5.25
CA VAL A 157 1.26 -22.02 5.25
C VAL A 157 0.44 -22.79 4.21
N ARG A 158 -0.79 -23.15 4.54
CA ARG A 158 -1.69 -23.93 3.67
C ARG A 158 -2.86 -23.10 3.19
N SER A 159 -3.44 -22.32 4.07
CA SER A 159 -4.59 -21.51 3.75
C SER A 159 -4.73 -20.35 4.73
N GLY A 160 -5.53 -19.38 4.34
CA GLY A 160 -5.89 -18.30 5.23
C GLY A 160 -6.95 -17.41 4.65
N TYR A 161 -7.42 -16.49 5.47
CA TYR A 161 -8.23 -15.40 4.98
C TYR A 161 -7.84 -14.09 5.65
N ALA A 162 -8.18 -12.99 4.98
CA ALA A 162 -8.05 -11.65 5.52
C ALA A 162 -9.31 -10.84 5.21
N THR A 163 -9.69 -9.96 6.13
CA THR A 163 -10.76 -8.99 5.91
C THR A 163 -10.27 -7.58 6.11
N LEU A 164 -10.80 -6.65 5.30
CA LEU A 164 -10.68 -5.22 5.50
C LEU A 164 -11.99 -4.56 5.05
N LEU A 165 -12.83 -4.26 6.02
CA LEU A 165 -14.21 -3.83 5.81
C LEU A 165 -14.36 -2.41 6.37
N GLU A 166 -14.72 -1.47 5.51
CA GLU A 166 -14.80 -0.04 5.82
C GLU A 166 -16.27 0.44 5.84
N PRO A 167 -16.58 1.50 6.61
CA PRO A 167 -17.92 2.11 6.62
C PRO A 167 -18.30 2.72 5.28
N LYS A 168 -19.60 2.80 5.01
CA LYS A 168 -20.19 3.41 3.80
C LYS A 168 -19.70 4.83 3.55
N GLN A 169 -19.53 5.62 4.60
CA GLN A 169 -19.06 7.01 4.49
C GLN A 169 -17.69 7.15 3.81
N ILE A 170 -16.87 6.09 3.83
CA ILE A 170 -15.57 6.09 3.13
C ILE A 170 -15.81 6.30 1.63
N SER A 171 -16.65 5.47 1.02
CA SER A 171 -16.94 5.55 -0.41
C SER A 171 -17.90 6.70 -0.75
N THR A 172 -18.93 6.93 0.06
CA THR A 172 -20.00 7.88 -0.29
C THR A 172 -19.69 9.34 0.05
N LYS A 173 -18.78 9.59 0.99
CA LYS A 173 -18.38 10.95 1.41
C LYS A 173 -16.91 11.24 1.17
N GLN A 174 -15.99 10.47 1.80
CA GLN A 174 -14.56 10.78 1.76
C GLN A 174 -13.96 10.62 0.38
N PHE A 175 -14.38 9.59 -0.37
CA PHE A 175 -13.88 9.28 -1.70
C PHE A 175 -14.83 9.64 -2.84
N SER A 176 -15.93 10.34 -2.53
CA SER A 176 -16.97 10.67 -3.50
C SER A 176 -16.46 11.35 -4.78
N GLU A 177 -15.36 12.11 -4.71
CA GLU A 177 -14.77 12.78 -5.87
C GLU A 177 -14.08 11.84 -6.88
N TRP A 178 -13.63 10.66 -6.44
CA TRP A 178 -12.80 9.78 -7.28
C TRP A 178 -13.19 8.30 -7.24
N ILE A 179 -14.22 7.94 -6.46
CA ILE A 179 -14.66 6.55 -6.26
C ILE A 179 -15.25 5.89 -7.52
N HIS A 180 -15.68 6.69 -8.49
CA HIS A 180 -16.34 6.18 -9.69
C HIS A 180 -15.47 5.21 -10.48
N GLY A 181 -16.00 4.01 -10.72
CA GLY A 181 -15.29 2.94 -11.40
C GLY A 181 -14.23 2.23 -10.55
N ARG A 182 -14.22 2.46 -9.23
CA ARG A 182 -13.27 1.86 -8.31
C ARG A 182 -13.88 0.71 -7.52
N ASN A 183 -13.02 -0.01 -6.80
CA ASN A 183 -13.43 -1.13 -5.95
C ASN A 183 -12.57 -1.22 -4.69
N PRO A 184 -13.11 -1.79 -3.59
CA PRO A 184 -12.34 -1.97 -2.36
C PRO A 184 -11.23 -3.02 -2.50
N GLY A 185 -11.30 -3.94 -3.46
CA GLY A 185 -10.25 -4.92 -3.72
C GLY A 185 -8.93 -4.25 -4.10
N THR A 186 -8.94 -3.41 -5.14
CA THR A 186 -7.76 -2.65 -5.56
C THR A 186 -7.29 -1.67 -4.50
N TYR A 187 -8.25 -1.04 -3.79
CA TYR A 187 -7.90 -0.01 -2.82
C TYR A 187 -7.29 -0.56 -1.53
N VAL A 188 -7.85 -1.63 -0.95
CA VAL A 188 -7.45 -2.12 0.38
C VAL A 188 -6.93 -3.56 0.42
N ALA A 189 -7.37 -4.48 -0.48
CA ALA A 189 -6.88 -5.86 -0.47
C ALA A 189 -5.37 -5.96 -0.73
N VAL A 190 -4.79 -5.00 -1.45
CA VAL A 190 -3.36 -4.93 -1.76
C VAL A 190 -2.46 -4.99 -0.52
N HIS A 191 -2.92 -4.49 0.62
CA HIS A 191 -2.19 -4.61 1.88
C HIS A 191 -2.00 -6.07 2.30
N TYR A 192 -3.04 -6.89 2.17
CA TYR A 192 -2.98 -8.30 2.55
C TYR A 192 -2.37 -9.17 1.46
N ILE A 193 -2.60 -8.83 0.19
CA ILE A 193 -1.90 -9.47 -0.93
C ILE A 193 -0.39 -9.37 -0.72
N LYS A 194 0.11 -8.16 -0.47
CA LYS A 194 1.53 -7.92 -0.21
C LYS A 194 2.01 -8.58 1.09
N LEU A 195 1.22 -8.52 2.16
CA LEU A 195 1.55 -9.18 3.42
C LEU A 195 1.76 -10.69 3.23
N ILE A 196 0.83 -11.34 2.53
CA ILE A 196 0.86 -12.78 2.24
C ILE A 196 2.08 -13.11 1.40
N ASP A 197 2.28 -12.40 0.29
CA ASP A 197 3.38 -12.64 -0.63
C ASP A 197 4.75 -12.43 0.04
N PHE A 198 4.92 -11.32 0.74
CA PHE A 198 6.18 -10.99 1.42
C PHE A 198 6.49 -11.91 2.60
N THR A 199 5.45 -12.32 3.37
CA THR A 199 5.64 -13.15 4.56
C THR A 199 5.93 -14.61 4.20
N PHE A 200 5.25 -15.13 3.18
CA PHE A 200 5.27 -16.56 2.88
C PHE A 200 6.01 -16.92 1.59
N GLY A 201 6.11 -15.99 0.65
CA GLY A 201 6.64 -16.24 -0.69
C GLY A 201 8.11 -16.67 -0.74
N ALA A 202 8.92 -16.28 0.27
CA ALA A 202 10.34 -16.62 0.36
C ALA A 202 10.69 -17.45 1.62
N SER A 203 9.71 -17.85 2.43
CA SER A 203 9.93 -18.37 3.78
C SER A 203 10.55 -19.77 3.85
N SER A 204 10.63 -20.50 2.76
CA SER A 204 11.17 -21.86 2.72
C SER A 204 12.42 -22.00 1.84
N GLY A 205 13.10 -20.89 1.56
CA GLY A 205 14.25 -20.90 0.62
C GLY A 205 13.88 -21.12 -0.85
N SER A 206 12.60 -21.32 -1.13
CA SER A 206 12.05 -21.51 -2.47
C SER A 206 10.91 -20.55 -2.70
N LYS A 207 11.03 -19.67 -3.70
CA LYS A 207 9.93 -18.76 -4.06
C LYS A 207 8.74 -19.58 -4.57
N TRP A 208 7.56 -19.35 -4.00
CA TRP A 208 6.34 -19.87 -4.60
C TRP A 208 5.96 -19.08 -5.87
N ALA A 209 5.08 -19.66 -6.68
CA ALA A 209 4.58 -19.02 -7.89
C ALA A 209 3.09 -18.76 -7.78
N LEU A 210 2.66 -17.58 -8.24
CA LEU A 210 1.24 -17.29 -8.42
C LEU A 210 0.66 -18.28 -9.45
N LYS A 211 -0.43 -18.97 -9.10
CA LYS A 211 -1.08 -19.99 -9.92
C LYS A 211 -2.38 -19.50 -10.50
N ARG A 212 -3.26 -18.97 -9.65
CA ARG A 212 -4.62 -18.61 -10.04
C ARG A 212 -5.17 -17.47 -9.19
N VAL A 213 -5.97 -16.62 -9.81
CA VAL A 213 -6.72 -15.55 -9.18
C VAL A 213 -8.18 -15.65 -9.57
N GLY A 214 -9.08 -15.68 -8.60
CA GLY A 214 -10.52 -15.58 -8.76
C GLY A 214 -11.05 -14.36 -8.02
N ALA A 215 -12.08 -13.71 -8.55
CA ALA A 215 -12.72 -12.59 -7.88
C ALA A 215 -14.23 -12.57 -8.14
N THR A 216 -14.98 -12.14 -7.13
CA THR A 216 -16.39 -11.79 -7.23
C THR A 216 -16.62 -10.44 -6.58
N GLY A 217 -17.66 -9.71 -6.99
CA GLY A 217 -17.97 -8.42 -6.42
C GLY A 217 -19.47 -8.14 -6.40
N GLN A 218 -19.90 -7.22 -5.54
CA GLN A 218 -21.28 -6.74 -5.41
C GLN A 218 -21.31 -5.23 -5.64
N ARG A 219 -22.46 -4.73 -6.12
CA ARG A 219 -22.70 -3.32 -6.48
C ARG A 219 -24.07 -2.88 -6.02
N GLY A 220 -24.30 -1.57 -5.91
CA GLY A 220 -25.62 -0.99 -5.67
C GLY A 220 -25.72 -0.12 -4.41
N ILE A 221 -24.61 0.06 -3.68
CA ILE A 221 -24.54 0.90 -2.48
C ILE A 221 -23.62 2.12 -2.70
N ALA A 222 -22.36 1.91 -3.07
CA ALA A 222 -21.40 2.98 -3.36
C ALA A 222 -21.65 3.63 -4.74
N GLY A 223 -22.37 2.96 -5.61
CA GLY A 223 -22.78 3.41 -6.93
C GLY A 223 -23.98 2.65 -7.45
N PRO A 224 -24.49 2.95 -8.66
CA PRO A 224 -25.60 2.23 -9.27
C PRO A 224 -25.32 0.72 -9.41
N ALA A 225 -26.33 -0.13 -9.25
CA ALA A 225 -26.22 -1.58 -9.35
C ALA A 225 -25.71 -2.08 -10.71
N ASN A 226 -25.95 -1.33 -11.78
CA ASN A 226 -25.42 -1.58 -13.12
C ASN A 226 -24.16 -0.73 -13.44
N GLY A 227 -23.64 0.02 -12.46
CA GLY A 227 -22.46 0.85 -12.62
C GLY A 227 -21.15 0.05 -12.59
N LYS A 228 -20.03 0.77 -12.62
CA LYS A 228 -18.68 0.22 -12.59
C LYS A 228 -18.01 0.28 -11.20
N THR A 229 -18.67 0.94 -10.23
CA THR A 229 -18.19 1.04 -8.85
C THR A 229 -18.65 -0.18 -8.08
N TRP A 230 -17.76 -0.82 -7.35
CA TRP A 230 -18.03 -2.01 -6.57
C TRP A 230 -18.13 -1.66 -5.08
N ASP A 231 -19.08 -2.27 -4.39
CA ASP A 231 -19.31 -2.09 -2.95
C ASP A 231 -18.43 -3.01 -2.12
N SER A 232 -18.25 -4.23 -2.64
CA SER A 232 -17.42 -5.25 -2.01
C SER A 232 -16.78 -6.16 -3.05
N VAL A 233 -15.64 -6.75 -2.68
CA VAL A 233 -14.90 -7.72 -3.50
C VAL A 233 -14.45 -8.86 -2.62
N GLN A 234 -14.67 -10.09 -3.08
CA GLN A 234 -14.08 -11.30 -2.56
C GLN A 234 -13.03 -11.78 -3.57
N LEU A 235 -11.81 -11.87 -3.11
CA LEU A 235 -10.64 -12.27 -3.90
C LEU A 235 -10.12 -13.60 -3.38
N ARG A 236 -9.89 -14.57 -4.29
CA ARG A 236 -9.19 -15.81 -4.00
C ARG A 236 -7.89 -15.87 -4.77
N VAL A 237 -6.79 -16.09 -4.05
CA VAL A 237 -5.44 -16.19 -4.63
C VAL A 237 -4.84 -17.55 -4.29
N GLU A 238 -4.31 -18.23 -5.29
CA GLU A 238 -3.68 -19.55 -5.14
C GLU A 238 -2.23 -19.51 -5.61
N TYR A 239 -1.36 -20.08 -4.80
CA TYR A 239 0.07 -20.21 -5.06
C TYR A 239 0.50 -21.67 -5.09
N ALA A 240 1.51 -21.97 -5.88
CA ALA A 240 2.17 -23.28 -5.93
C ALA A 240 3.61 -23.17 -5.42
N TYR A 241 3.96 -24.08 -4.52
CA TYR A 241 5.35 -24.28 -4.11
C TYR A 241 6.11 -25.11 -5.16
N PRO A 242 7.44 -25.01 -5.23
CA PRO A 242 8.26 -25.79 -6.17
C PRO A 242 8.13 -27.30 -6.00
N ASP A 243 7.78 -27.77 -4.80
CA ASP A 243 7.57 -29.18 -4.48
C ASP A 243 6.14 -29.69 -4.81
N GLY A 244 5.33 -28.87 -5.46
CA GLY A 244 3.96 -29.19 -5.87
C GLY A 244 2.88 -28.97 -4.79
N ARG A 245 3.25 -28.57 -3.57
CA ARG A 245 2.26 -28.15 -2.56
C ARG A 245 1.60 -26.84 -2.99
N GLU A 246 0.41 -26.59 -2.48
CA GLU A 246 -0.36 -25.38 -2.79
C GLU A 246 -0.79 -24.67 -1.52
N ALA A 247 -0.98 -23.36 -1.64
CA ALA A 247 -1.59 -22.52 -0.62
C ALA A 247 -2.66 -21.62 -1.25
N ALA A 248 -3.77 -21.40 -0.54
CA ALA A 248 -4.87 -20.58 -1.00
C ALA A 248 -5.31 -19.56 0.05
N PHE A 249 -5.63 -18.36 -0.38
CA PHE A 249 -6.02 -17.25 0.49
C PHE A 249 -7.27 -16.58 -0.05
N ASP A 250 -8.22 -16.32 0.85
CA ASP A 250 -9.43 -15.57 0.56
C ASP A 250 -9.33 -14.19 1.23
N ILE A 251 -9.54 -13.13 0.45
CA ILE A 251 -9.46 -11.75 0.94
C ILE A 251 -10.79 -11.05 0.66
N HIS A 252 -11.46 -10.62 1.73
CA HIS A 252 -12.73 -9.93 1.66
C HIS A 252 -12.56 -8.46 1.98
N THR A 253 -13.04 -7.61 1.08
CA THR A 253 -13.00 -6.16 1.24
C THR A 253 -14.35 -5.56 0.93
N SER A 254 -14.73 -4.52 1.66
CA SER A 254 -16.00 -3.84 1.41
C SER A 254 -16.01 -2.39 1.91
N TRP A 255 -16.96 -1.63 1.36
CA TRP A 255 -17.32 -0.26 1.77
C TRP A 255 -18.77 -0.19 2.24
N VAL A 256 -19.26 -1.23 2.94
CA VAL A 256 -20.69 -1.35 3.26
C VAL A 256 -20.98 -1.52 4.74
N ASN A 257 -19.98 -1.46 5.60
CA ASN A 257 -20.26 -1.44 7.03
C ASN A 257 -21.13 -0.24 7.39
N PRO A 258 -22.06 -0.37 8.33
CA PRO A 258 -22.86 0.76 8.82
C PRO A 258 -21.97 1.90 9.31
N ASP A 259 -22.40 3.14 9.10
CA ASP A 259 -21.64 4.31 9.57
C ASP A 259 -21.56 4.38 11.11
N CYS A 260 -22.46 3.68 11.81
CA CYS A 260 -22.42 3.49 13.27
C CYS A 260 -21.52 2.32 13.72
N PHE A 261 -20.80 1.68 12.82
CA PHE A 261 -19.86 0.63 13.18
C PHE A 261 -18.80 1.16 14.17
N PRO A 262 -18.56 0.46 15.29
CA PRO A 262 -17.64 0.95 16.32
C PRO A 262 -16.18 0.74 15.89
N GLY A 263 -15.61 1.69 15.17
CA GLY A 263 -14.25 1.68 14.67
C GLY A 263 -14.15 2.18 13.25
N TYR A 264 -12.94 2.57 12.85
CA TYR A 264 -12.68 3.05 11.49
C TYR A 264 -12.78 1.93 10.46
N VAL A 265 -12.23 0.76 10.77
CA VAL A 265 -12.26 -0.43 9.92
C VAL A 265 -12.40 -1.71 10.74
N ASP A 266 -13.00 -2.74 10.13
CA ASP A 266 -12.98 -4.10 10.65
C ASP A 266 -11.92 -4.91 9.92
N GLN A 267 -10.90 -5.36 10.65
CA GLN A 267 -9.76 -6.06 10.06
C GLN A 267 -9.44 -7.31 10.85
N GLU A 268 -9.29 -8.41 10.11
CA GLU A 268 -8.92 -9.69 10.66
C GLU A 268 -8.02 -10.44 9.68
N VAL A 269 -7.05 -11.19 10.20
CA VAL A 269 -6.22 -12.13 9.44
C VAL A 269 -6.14 -13.46 10.16
N GLN A 270 -6.35 -14.55 9.44
CA GLN A 270 -6.16 -15.89 9.93
C GLN A 270 -5.36 -16.72 8.94
N PHE A 271 -4.35 -17.45 9.44
CA PHE A 271 -3.53 -18.35 8.65
C PHE A 271 -3.45 -19.73 9.29
N ARG A 272 -3.44 -20.76 8.46
CA ARG A 272 -3.31 -22.16 8.84
C ARG A 272 -2.01 -22.70 8.26
N PHE A 273 -1.18 -23.22 9.14
CA PHE A 273 0.11 -23.83 8.82
C PHE A 273 0.06 -25.34 9.03
N GLU A 274 1.09 -26.04 8.63
CA GLU A 274 1.23 -27.47 8.94
C GLU A 274 1.20 -27.75 10.44
N ASN A 275 1.76 -26.87 11.24
CA ASN A 275 1.97 -27.05 12.67
C ASN A 275 1.45 -25.92 13.56
N ALA A 276 0.77 -24.93 12.98
CA ALA A 276 0.34 -23.74 13.74
C ALA A 276 -0.91 -23.09 13.17
N ILE A 277 -1.53 -22.25 13.98
CA ILE A 277 -2.63 -21.35 13.61
C ILE A 277 -2.22 -19.95 14.04
N TRP A 278 -2.45 -18.98 13.15
CA TRP A 278 -2.32 -17.55 13.46
C TRP A 278 -3.69 -16.88 13.37
N LEU A 279 -4.09 -16.21 14.45
CA LEU A 279 -5.34 -15.45 14.52
C LEU A 279 -5.05 -14.04 15.01
N ALA A 280 -5.30 -13.05 14.17
CA ALA A 280 -5.09 -11.65 14.51
C ALA A 280 -6.34 -10.82 14.18
N HIS A 281 -6.88 -10.18 15.22
CA HIS A 281 -8.03 -9.29 15.13
C HIS A 281 -7.62 -7.88 15.52
N GLN A 282 -7.64 -6.96 14.60
CA GLN A 282 -7.22 -5.58 14.90
C GLN A 282 -8.18 -4.90 15.89
N ARG A 283 -9.48 -5.18 15.83
CA ARG A 283 -10.48 -4.62 16.75
C ARG A 283 -10.36 -5.09 18.20
N LYS A 284 -9.67 -6.18 18.46
CA LYS A 284 -9.43 -6.67 19.82
C LYS A 284 -8.22 -6.02 20.48
N ARG A 285 -7.51 -5.15 19.76
CA ARG A 285 -6.46 -4.30 20.31
C ARG A 285 -7.10 -3.02 20.84
N GLY A 286 -6.52 -2.41 21.84
CA GLY A 286 -6.92 -1.09 22.34
C GLY A 286 -7.43 -1.09 23.78
N VAL A 287 -8.16 -0.04 24.13
CA VAL A 287 -8.65 0.23 25.48
C VAL A 287 -10.17 0.18 25.50
N GLU A 288 -10.72 -0.47 26.50
CA GLU A 288 -12.13 -0.35 26.88
C GLU A 288 -12.24 0.69 27.99
N LEU A 289 -13.07 1.70 27.80
CA LEU A 289 -13.22 2.82 28.70
C LEU A 289 -14.67 2.98 29.12
N SER A 290 -14.89 3.04 30.43
CA SER A 290 -16.20 3.35 31.01
C SER A 290 -16.06 4.59 31.88
N ILE A 291 -16.84 5.63 31.61
CA ILE A 291 -16.85 6.88 32.36
C ILE A 291 -18.27 7.13 32.86
N GLU A 292 -18.42 7.29 34.16
CA GLU A 292 -19.71 7.62 34.76
C GLU A 292 -20.26 8.93 34.21
N GLY A 293 -21.56 8.93 33.83
CA GLY A 293 -22.23 10.10 33.26
C GLY A 293 -21.99 10.33 31.77
N MET A 294 -21.18 9.50 31.08
CA MET A 294 -21.03 9.55 29.63
C MET A 294 -21.96 8.56 28.91
N THR A 295 -22.41 8.95 27.73
CA THR A 295 -23.19 8.08 26.83
C THR A 295 -22.44 7.93 25.51
N PRO A 296 -22.17 6.70 25.04
CA PRO A 296 -22.51 5.40 25.65
C PRO A 296 -21.69 5.11 26.92
N LEU A 297 -22.25 4.31 27.83
CA LEU A 297 -21.61 3.90 29.08
C LEU A 297 -20.30 3.11 28.90
N LEU A 298 -20.13 2.47 27.75
CA LEU A 298 -18.92 1.79 27.35
C LEU A 298 -18.42 2.37 26.04
N ILE A 299 -17.27 3.02 26.10
CA ILE A 299 -16.56 3.51 24.93
C ILE A 299 -15.45 2.52 24.62
N LYS A 300 -15.49 1.90 23.44
CA LYS A 300 -14.36 1.18 22.90
C LYS A 300 -13.53 2.15 22.08
N GLU A 301 -12.51 2.69 22.71
CA GLU A 301 -11.44 3.34 21.97
C GLU A 301 -10.50 2.26 21.48
N THR A 302 -10.45 2.08 20.16
CA THR A 302 -9.35 1.40 19.51
C THR A 302 -8.48 2.47 18.83
N PRO A 303 -7.79 3.36 19.59
CA PRO A 303 -6.82 4.21 18.95
C PRO A 303 -5.84 3.26 18.31
N ASN A 304 -5.72 3.32 16.99
CA ASN A 304 -4.73 2.52 16.30
C ASN A 304 -3.34 3.12 16.59
N HIS A 305 -2.97 3.14 17.87
CA HIS A 305 -1.70 3.72 18.34
C HIS A 305 -0.50 3.01 17.71
N HIS A 306 -0.69 1.80 17.23
CA HIS A 306 0.33 1.11 16.42
C HIS A 306 0.48 1.73 15.03
N TYR A 307 -0.60 2.26 14.44
CA TYR A 307 -0.54 2.92 13.14
C TYR A 307 -0.04 4.36 13.24
N ASN A 308 -0.73 5.18 14.00
CA ASN A 308 -0.39 6.59 14.23
C ASN A 308 -1.06 7.06 15.51
N SER A 309 -0.27 7.51 16.49
CA SER A 309 -0.78 8.13 17.70
C SER A 309 0.10 9.29 18.14
N GLU A 310 -0.51 10.24 18.84
CA GLU A 310 0.19 11.34 19.49
C GLU A 310 0.17 11.11 21.00
N LEU A 311 1.34 10.92 21.56
CA LEU A 311 1.55 10.62 22.98
C LEU A 311 2.41 11.69 23.64
N LEU A 312 2.17 11.93 24.93
CA LEU A 312 3.06 12.73 25.76
C LEU A 312 4.21 11.84 26.24
N ASP A 313 5.43 12.34 26.09
CA ASP A 313 6.59 11.74 26.74
C ASP A 313 6.70 12.19 28.22
N PRO A 314 7.64 11.63 28.99
CA PRO A 314 7.83 12.02 30.40
C PRO A 314 8.19 13.50 30.62
N TRP A 315 8.61 14.22 29.59
CA TRP A 315 8.89 15.66 29.61
C TRP A 315 7.72 16.52 29.13
N ASN A 316 6.50 15.92 29.02
CA ASN A 316 5.29 16.56 28.50
C ASN A 316 5.41 17.08 27.06
N GLN A 317 6.32 16.51 26.28
CA GLN A 317 6.42 16.81 24.86
C GLN A 317 5.54 15.84 24.05
N ARG A 318 4.83 16.35 23.05
CA ARG A 318 4.03 15.55 22.16
C ARG A 318 4.89 14.92 21.09
N SER A 319 4.85 13.60 21.00
CA SER A 319 5.51 12.82 19.95
C SER A 319 4.53 12.00 19.15
N ARG A 320 4.74 11.91 17.85
CA ARG A 320 3.94 11.05 16.97
C ARG A 320 4.72 9.81 16.59
N GLN A 321 4.08 8.65 16.82
CA GLN A 321 4.67 7.33 16.63
C GLN A 321 3.67 6.42 15.91
N GLY A 322 4.18 5.33 15.32
CA GLY A 322 3.37 4.28 14.74
C GLY A 322 3.93 3.75 13.42
N TYR A 323 3.54 2.53 13.08
CA TYR A 323 4.05 1.85 11.89
C TYR A 323 3.63 2.53 10.57
N GLY A 324 2.55 3.30 10.56
CA GLY A 324 2.15 4.10 9.41
C GLY A 324 3.15 5.19 9.05
N LEU A 325 3.80 5.77 10.06
CA LEU A 325 4.82 6.81 9.87
C LEU A 325 6.18 6.21 9.55
N GLU A 326 6.46 4.98 10.00
CA GLU A 326 7.75 4.32 9.88
C GLU A 326 8.15 4.11 8.40
N VAL A 327 7.22 3.75 7.53
CA VAL A 327 7.48 3.56 6.09
C VAL A 327 8.09 4.81 5.45
N ILE A 328 7.52 5.98 5.78
CA ILE A 328 7.95 7.26 5.21
C ILE A 328 9.33 7.65 5.76
N ARG A 329 9.53 7.49 7.07
CA ARG A 329 10.83 7.78 7.69
C ARG A 329 11.93 6.87 7.15
N ARG A 330 11.64 5.59 6.91
CA ARG A 330 12.58 4.65 6.30
C ARG A 330 12.96 5.07 4.89
N PHE A 331 12.01 5.50 4.08
CA PHE A 331 12.32 6.00 2.74
C PHE A 331 13.29 7.19 2.76
N PHE A 332 13.10 8.14 3.68
CA PHE A 332 14.05 9.24 3.83
C PHE A 332 15.41 8.75 4.35
N GLY A 333 15.42 7.78 5.24
CA GLY A 333 16.64 7.13 5.72
C GLY A 333 17.39 6.40 4.60
N ASP A 334 16.67 5.68 3.73
CA ASP A 334 17.24 5.00 2.57
C ASP A 334 17.90 5.99 1.60
N ILE A 335 17.26 7.14 1.34
CA ILE A 335 17.84 8.20 0.51
C ILE A 335 19.10 8.78 1.17
N ALA A 336 19.05 9.04 2.47
CA ALA A 336 20.19 9.56 3.21
C ALA A 336 21.36 8.56 3.21
N PHE A 337 21.10 7.28 3.42
CA PHE A 337 22.09 6.22 3.34
C PHE A 337 22.68 6.09 1.93
N LEU A 338 21.84 6.18 0.89
CA LEU A 338 22.29 6.11 -0.50
C LEU A 338 23.26 7.24 -0.85
N ASN A 339 23.00 8.45 -0.36
CA ASN A 339 23.76 9.64 -0.68
C ASN A 339 24.91 9.93 0.32
N HIS A 340 25.06 9.12 1.36
CA HIS A 340 26.12 9.27 2.35
C HIS A 340 27.48 8.82 1.77
N GLY A 341 28.52 9.63 1.89
CA GLY A 341 29.90 9.22 1.61
C GLY A 341 30.43 9.36 0.18
N GLY A 342 29.84 10.09 -0.70
CA GLY A 342 30.48 10.81 -1.83
C GLY A 342 31.09 10.05 -3.02
N HIS A 343 31.32 8.73 -3.00
CA HIS A 343 31.89 7.98 -4.14
C HIS A 343 30.81 7.19 -4.91
N ASP A 344 30.79 7.30 -6.24
CA ASP A 344 29.79 6.66 -7.10
C ASP A 344 29.76 5.14 -6.95
N SER A 345 30.91 4.48 -6.82
CA SER A 345 31.00 3.03 -6.61
C SER A 345 30.35 2.56 -5.30
N GLU A 346 30.49 3.33 -4.23
CA GLU A 346 29.85 3.05 -2.95
C GLU A 346 28.35 3.31 -3.01
N ARG A 347 27.92 4.31 -3.77
CA ARG A 347 26.51 4.59 -4.01
C ARG A 347 25.80 3.43 -4.71
N ASP A 348 26.42 2.84 -5.74
CA ASP A 348 25.87 1.70 -6.47
C ASP A 348 25.79 0.44 -5.61
N ALA A 349 26.79 0.20 -4.76
CA ALA A 349 26.75 -0.89 -3.79
C ALA A 349 25.59 -0.71 -2.78
N ARG A 350 25.41 0.49 -2.24
CA ARG A 350 24.29 0.83 -1.35
C ARG A 350 22.94 0.72 -2.04
N LEU A 351 22.85 1.15 -3.29
CA LEU A 351 21.62 1.01 -4.08
C LEU A 351 21.27 -0.47 -4.29
N THR A 352 22.25 -1.32 -4.53
CA THR A 352 22.05 -2.77 -4.65
C THR A 352 21.53 -3.37 -3.34
N ILE A 353 22.13 -3.00 -2.20
CA ILE A 353 21.64 -3.43 -0.86
C ILE A 353 20.19 -2.98 -0.63
N LEU A 354 19.88 -1.73 -0.93
CA LEU A 354 18.53 -1.21 -0.73
C LEU A 354 17.49 -1.89 -1.63
N ARG A 355 17.83 -2.18 -2.88
CA ARG A 355 16.94 -2.88 -3.81
C ARG A 355 16.72 -4.35 -3.45
N SER A 356 17.69 -5.01 -2.81
CA SER A 356 17.50 -6.36 -2.32
C SER A 356 16.48 -6.48 -1.18
N GLN A 357 16.06 -5.35 -0.60
CA GLN A 357 15.01 -5.29 0.40
C GLN A 357 13.62 -5.32 -0.27
N GLU A 358 13.20 -6.46 -0.76
CA GLU A 358 11.98 -6.66 -1.56
C GLU A 358 10.67 -6.20 -0.89
N TRP A 359 10.67 -5.91 0.40
CA TRP A 359 9.46 -5.59 1.15
C TRP A 359 8.72 -4.33 0.65
N CYS A 360 9.44 -3.34 0.17
CA CYS A 360 8.87 -2.08 -0.33
C CYS A 360 9.46 -1.64 -1.68
N ASP A 361 10.45 -2.35 -2.21
CA ASP A 361 11.00 -2.05 -3.54
C ASP A 361 9.98 -2.37 -4.62
N LEU A 362 9.97 -1.56 -5.68
CA LEU A 362 9.04 -1.74 -6.79
C LEU A 362 9.18 -3.12 -7.44
N SER A 363 10.41 -3.66 -7.52
CA SER A 363 10.67 -5.00 -8.05
C SER A 363 10.01 -6.12 -7.23
N GLY A 364 9.82 -5.91 -5.93
CA GLY A 364 9.11 -6.82 -5.05
C GLY A 364 7.58 -6.70 -5.14
N ASP A 365 7.04 -5.85 -6.00
CA ASP A 365 5.60 -5.61 -6.10
C ASP A 365 4.89 -6.41 -7.20
N ARG A 366 5.65 -7.16 -7.98
CA ARG A 366 5.18 -7.85 -9.19
C ARG A 366 3.97 -8.76 -8.95
N ASN A 367 4.01 -9.63 -7.95
CA ASN A 367 2.86 -10.48 -7.62
C ASN A 367 1.64 -9.67 -7.20
N THR A 368 1.84 -8.59 -6.44
CA THR A 368 0.74 -7.71 -6.02
C THR A 368 0.06 -7.05 -7.23
N VAL A 369 0.84 -6.48 -8.14
CA VAL A 369 0.34 -5.86 -9.37
C VAL A 369 -0.32 -6.89 -10.29
N ALA A 370 0.26 -8.09 -10.42
CA ALA A 370 -0.33 -9.19 -11.19
C ALA A 370 -1.72 -9.57 -10.68
N ILE A 371 -1.88 -9.68 -9.36
CA ILE A 371 -3.16 -10.02 -8.72
C ILE A 371 -4.17 -8.88 -8.89
N VAL A 372 -3.75 -7.62 -8.73
CA VAL A 372 -4.59 -6.44 -8.99
C VAL A 372 -5.07 -6.43 -10.45
N GLN A 373 -4.17 -6.58 -11.41
CA GLN A 373 -4.52 -6.60 -12.84
C GLN A 373 -5.46 -7.76 -13.17
N ALA A 374 -5.23 -8.93 -12.58
CA ALA A 374 -6.11 -10.10 -12.74
C ALA A 374 -7.51 -9.83 -12.19
N MET A 375 -7.60 -9.31 -10.97
CA MET A 375 -8.87 -8.98 -10.31
C MET A 375 -9.66 -7.93 -11.11
N GLU A 376 -9.01 -6.84 -11.53
CA GLU A 376 -9.64 -5.80 -12.36
C GLU A 376 -10.17 -6.40 -13.69
N GLY A 377 -9.40 -7.27 -14.33
CA GLY A 377 -9.83 -7.96 -15.55
C GLY A 377 -11.08 -8.83 -15.34
N ILE A 378 -11.16 -9.56 -14.21
CA ILE A 378 -12.32 -10.38 -13.86
C ILE A 378 -13.55 -9.49 -13.56
N LEU A 379 -13.38 -8.45 -12.74
CA LEU A 379 -14.45 -7.52 -12.39
C LEU A 379 -14.97 -6.75 -13.62
N GLN A 380 -14.08 -6.36 -14.52
CA GLN A 380 -14.48 -5.74 -15.79
C GLN A 380 -15.30 -6.69 -16.67
N ALA A 381 -14.91 -7.96 -16.76
CA ALA A 381 -15.69 -8.97 -17.49
C ALA A 381 -17.06 -9.17 -16.84
N HIS A 382 -17.13 -9.21 -15.51
CA HIS A 382 -18.39 -9.29 -14.78
C HIS A 382 -19.27 -8.05 -15.02
N ALA A 383 -18.71 -6.85 -15.03
CA ALA A 383 -19.44 -5.62 -15.34
C ALA A 383 -20.02 -5.63 -16.78
N ASN A 384 -19.39 -6.35 -17.69
CA ASN A 384 -19.84 -6.52 -19.08
C ASN A 384 -20.79 -7.72 -19.27
N GLY A 385 -21.30 -8.32 -18.19
CA GLY A 385 -22.30 -9.39 -18.24
C GLY A 385 -21.76 -10.82 -18.22
N SER A 386 -20.45 -11.03 -18.08
CA SER A 386 -19.89 -12.38 -17.90
C SER A 386 -20.14 -12.88 -16.48
N PRO A 387 -20.53 -14.14 -16.25
CA PRO A 387 -20.91 -14.65 -14.91
C PRO A 387 -19.72 -14.89 -13.96
N GLY A 388 -18.62 -14.24 -14.15
CA GLY A 388 -17.38 -14.40 -13.39
C GLY A 388 -16.23 -14.85 -14.28
N GLY A 389 -15.08 -15.06 -13.69
CA GLY A 389 -13.89 -15.50 -14.41
C GLY A 389 -12.77 -15.89 -13.46
N VAL A 390 -11.75 -16.50 -14.04
CA VAL A 390 -10.51 -16.86 -13.34
C VAL A 390 -9.34 -16.44 -14.21
N VAL A 391 -8.33 -15.84 -13.60
CA VAL A 391 -7.05 -15.61 -14.25
C VAL A 391 -6.06 -16.70 -13.82
N THR A 392 -5.43 -17.33 -14.80
CA THR A 392 -4.35 -18.30 -14.58
C THR A 392 -3.03 -17.72 -15.05
N VAL A 393 -1.95 -18.13 -14.41
CA VAL A 393 -0.60 -17.85 -14.86
C VAL A 393 -0.17 -18.95 -15.83
N ASN A 394 0.23 -18.60 -17.05
CA ASN A 394 0.60 -19.58 -18.06
C ASN A 394 2.02 -20.13 -17.78
N GLY A 395 2.11 -21.43 -17.42
CA GLY A 395 3.23 -22.07 -16.73
C GLY A 395 4.65 -21.85 -17.26
N LYS A 396 4.89 -21.78 -18.59
CA LYS A 396 6.23 -21.54 -19.14
C LYS A 396 6.50 -20.09 -19.54
N ALA A 397 5.47 -19.36 -19.97
CA ALA A 397 5.60 -17.98 -20.42
C ALA A 397 5.37 -16.96 -19.28
N GLY A 398 4.77 -17.40 -18.16
CA GLY A 398 4.50 -16.53 -17.00
C GLY A 398 3.40 -15.47 -17.20
N GLY A 399 2.68 -15.50 -18.33
CA GLY A 399 1.68 -14.49 -18.66
C GLY A 399 0.36 -14.67 -17.91
N LEU A 400 -0.41 -13.58 -17.76
CA LEU A 400 -1.75 -13.60 -17.18
C LEU A 400 -2.79 -13.88 -18.25
N VAL A 401 -3.61 -14.89 -18.06
CA VAL A 401 -4.67 -15.30 -18.99
C VAL A 401 -6.01 -15.38 -18.29
N LEU A 402 -6.95 -14.55 -18.71
CA LEU A 402 -8.34 -14.57 -18.24
C LEU A 402 -9.12 -15.66 -18.99
N CYS A 403 -9.74 -16.54 -18.20
CA CYS A 403 -10.63 -17.59 -18.65
C CYS A 403 -12.04 -17.27 -18.14
N LEU A 404 -13.00 -17.12 -19.06
CA LEU A 404 -14.40 -16.87 -18.73
C LEU A 404 -15.21 -18.15 -18.82
N PRO A 405 -16.20 -18.38 -17.94
CA PRO A 405 -17.07 -19.56 -18.00
C PRO A 405 -17.83 -19.62 -19.33
N GLY A 406 -17.77 -20.77 -20.00
CA GLY A 406 -18.47 -20.99 -21.28
C GLY A 406 -17.86 -20.31 -22.50
N ASP A 407 -16.79 -19.53 -22.34
CA ASP A 407 -16.05 -18.91 -23.44
C ASP A 407 -14.76 -19.69 -23.74
N PRO A 408 -14.60 -20.28 -24.92
CA PRO A 408 -13.36 -20.95 -25.29
C PRO A 408 -12.20 -19.98 -25.56
N VAL A 409 -12.49 -18.67 -25.73
CA VAL A 409 -11.49 -17.65 -26.02
C VAL A 409 -10.80 -17.23 -24.71
N ARG A 410 -9.49 -17.41 -24.68
CA ARG A 410 -8.64 -16.97 -23.58
C ARG A 410 -8.11 -15.55 -23.85
N LYS A 411 -8.47 -14.60 -23.00
CA LYS A 411 -7.97 -13.22 -23.11
C LYS A 411 -6.64 -13.07 -22.38
N VAL A 412 -5.61 -12.75 -23.12
CA VAL A 412 -4.28 -12.44 -22.53
C VAL A 412 -4.32 -11.03 -21.92
N LEU A 413 -4.06 -10.93 -20.62
CA LEU A 413 -3.95 -9.66 -19.90
C LEU A 413 -2.50 -9.16 -19.86
N TYR A 414 -1.55 -10.09 -19.86
CA TYR A 414 -0.11 -9.78 -19.86
C TYR A 414 0.70 -10.94 -20.45
N ASN A 415 1.72 -10.64 -21.26
CA ASN A 415 2.53 -11.63 -21.99
C ASN A 415 3.95 -11.84 -21.40
N GLY A 416 4.35 -11.10 -20.40
CA GLY A 416 5.64 -11.24 -19.77
C GLY A 416 5.65 -12.24 -18.60
N LYS A 417 6.76 -12.30 -17.88
CA LYS A 417 6.91 -13.16 -16.70
C LYS A 417 6.30 -12.47 -15.47
N VAL A 418 5.40 -13.17 -14.79
CA VAL A 418 4.84 -12.75 -13.48
C VAL A 418 5.80 -13.15 -12.36
#